data_58083e05d9e3390aa3d4f98fb4d912c8
#
_entry.id   58083e05d9e3390aa3d4f98fb4d912c8
#
_cell.length_a   1.000
_cell.length_b   1.000
_cell.length_c   1.000
_cell.angle_alpha   90.00
_cell.angle_beta   90.00
_cell.angle_gamma   90.00
#
_symmetry.space_group_name_H-M   'P 1'
#
loop_
_entity.id
_entity.type
_entity.pdbx_description
1 polymer ?
#
loop_
_entity_poly.entity_id
_entity_poly.type
_entity_poly.pdbx_seq_one_letter_code
_entity_poly.pdbx_strand_id
1 'polypeptide(L)'
;MMTRNALFYREAQLEDIQQIQVVRHAVKENTLSDPSLVTDRDCEDFMFKFGKGWVCEVNQKVVGFSIVDLKKNNIWALFVDPAFEKQGIGKKLHDLMIHWYFTQTQHTVWLGTAPNTRAEKFYAHCGWKNVGMVNNGEVKFEMSFEDYKKLYPHR
;
A
#
# COMPACT_ATOMS: atom_id res chain seq x y z
N MET A 1 31.24 9.12 -12.40
CA MET A 1 30.78 8.73 -11.08
C MET A 1 29.26 8.61 -11.05
N MET A 2 28.77 7.48 -10.59
CA MET A 2 27.33 7.27 -10.51
C MET A 2 26.78 7.80 -9.20
N THR A 3 25.82 8.71 -9.28
CA THR A 3 25.08 9.17 -8.13
C THR A 3 23.86 8.28 -7.92
N ARG A 4 23.67 7.80 -6.69
CA ARG A 4 22.44 7.10 -6.34
C ARG A 4 21.28 8.09 -6.36
N ASN A 5 20.18 7.71 -6.97
CA ASN A 5 18.95 8.48 -6.88
C ASN A 5 18.41 8.40 -5.46
N ALA A 6 18.17 9.56 -4.86
CA ALA A 6 17.62 9.61 -3.51
C ALA A 6 16.14 9.25 -3.52
N LEU A 7 15.74 8.36 -2.61
CA LEU A 7 14.34 8.03 -2.38
C LEU A 7 13.75 9.04 -1.41
N PHE A 8 12.64 9.64 -1.78
CA PHE A 8 11.97 10.64 -0.96
C PHE A 8 10.54 10.22 -0.67
N TYR A 9 10.17 10.15 0.61
CA TYR A 9 8.85 9.72 1.06
C TYR A 9 8.08 10.90 1.63
N ARG A 10 6.82 11.03 1.26
CA ARG A 10 5.96 12.10 1.77
C ARG A 10 4.48 11.70 1.66
N GLU A 11 3.61 12.48 2.28
CA GLU A 11 2.16 12.28 2.11
C GLU A 11 1.77 12.60 0.67
N ALA A 12 0.80 11.83 0.17
CA ALA A 12 0.30 12.03 -1.18
C ALA A 12 -0.54 13.32 -1.26
N GLN A 13 -0.46 13.99 -2.39
CA GLN A 13 -1.19 15.21 -2.67
C GLN A 13 -2.08 14.99 -3.91
N LEU A 14 -3.01 15.91 -4.12
CA LEU A 14 -3.95 15.82 -5.23
C LEU A 14 -3.23 15.70 -6.58
N GLU A 15 -2.14 16.44 -6.75
CA GLU A 15 -1.34 16.45 -7.98
C GLU A 15 -0.69 15.10 -8.28
N ASP A 16 -0.60 14.22 -7.28
CA ASP A 16 0.05 12.92 -7.46
C ASP A 16 -0.83 11.89 -8.15
N ILE A 17 -2.14 12.12 -8.26
CA ILE A 17 -3.10 11.10 -8.72
C ILE A 17 -2.75 10.57 -10.10
N GLN A 18 -2.33 11.43 -11.04
CA GLN A 18 -1.98 10.98 -12.37
C GLN A 18 -0.81 9.99 -12.34
N GLN A 19 0.23 10.29 -11.57
CA GLN A 19 1.38 9.40 -11.45
C GLN A 19 1.05 8.14 -10.65
N ILE A 20 0.18 8.24 -9.63
CA ILE A 20 -0.30 7.10 -8.87
C ILE A 20 -1.00 6.10 -9.81
N GLN A 21 -1.84 6.58 -10.72
CA GLN A 21 -2.52 5.72 -11.69
C GLN A 21 -1.52 5.06 -12.65
N VAL A 22 -0.47 5.77 -13.07
CA VAL A 22 0.59 5.19 -13.90
C VAL A 22 1.27 4.03 -13.16
N VAL A 23 1.62 4.21 -11.90
CA VAL A 23 2.25 3.15 -11.09
C VAL A 23 1.29 1.96 -10.95
N ARG A 24 0.02 2.21 -10.66
CA ARG A 24 -0.99 1.16 -10.53
C ARG A 24 -1.05 0.30 -11.79
N HIS A 25 -1.08 0.93 -12.95
CA HIS A 25 -1.19 0.22 -14.23
C HIS A 25 0.11 -0.52 -14.61
N ALA A 26 1.24 -0.12 -14.05
CA ALA A 26 2.52 -0.78 -14.32
C ALA A 26 2.66 -2.10 -13.56
N VAL A 27 1.89 -2.32 -12.49
CA VAL A 27 1.99 -3.53 -11.67
C VAL A 27 1.07 -4.60 -12.26
N LYS A 28 1.65 -5.67 -12.81
CA LYS A 28 0.92 -6.67 -13.59
C LYS A 28 0.47 -7.89 -12.80
N GLU A 29 1.04 -8.14 -11.62
CA GLU A 29 0.67 -9.31 -10.82
C GLU A 29 -0.74 -9.19 -10.21
N ASN A 30 -1.20 -7.97 -9.94
CA ASN A 30 -2.51 -7.75 -9.32
C ASN A 30 -3.57 -7.56 -10.41
N THR A 31 -3.93 -8.67 -11.07
CA THR A 31 -4.80 -8.64 -12.25
C THR A 31 -6.22 -9.15 -11.99
N LEU A 32 -6.59 -9.43 -10.73
CA LEU A 32 -7.93 -9.91 -10.40
C LEU A 32 -9.00 -8.84 -10.60
N SER A 33 -8.62 -7.56 -10.52
CA SER A 33 -9.53 -6.43 -10.77
C SER A 33 -9.08 -5.69 -12.02
N ASP A 34 -10.05 -5.21 -12.79
CA ASP A 34 -9.76 -4.36 -13.93
C ASP A 34 -9.25 -2.99 -13.43
N PRO A 35 -8.00 -2.60 -13.74
CA PRO A 35 -7.47 -1.32 -13.27
C PRO A 35 -8.27 -0.10 -13.76
N SER A 36 -8.96 -0.22 -14.89
CA SER A 36 -9.78 0.87 -15.43
C SER A 36 -11.00 1.18 -14.56
N LEU A 37 -11.36 0.27 -13.62
CA LEU A 37 -12.45 0.51 -12.69
C LEU A 37 -12.07 1.47 -11.55
N VAL A 38 -10.78 1.77 -11.36
CA VAL A 38 -10.32 2.71 -10.35
C VAL A 38 -10.16 4.08 -11.01
N THR A 39 -11.03 5.01 -10.62
CA THR A 39 -11.04 6.35 -11.20
C THR A 39 -10.16 7.31 -10.40
N ASP A 40 -9.85 8.46 -11.00
CA ASP A 40 -9.14 9.53 -10.28
C ASP A 40 -9.93 9.99 -9.07
N ARG A 41 -11.26 10.02 -9.18
CA ARG A 41 -12.13 10.38 -8.06
C ARG A 41 -12.03 9.38 -6.92
N ASP A 42 -11.91 8.08 -7.25
CA ASP A 42 -11.69 7.06 -6.22
C ASP A 42 -10.39 7.32 -5.47
N CYS A 43 -9.32 7.63 -6.20
CA CYS A 43 -8.02 7.94 -5.57
C CYS A 43 -8.15 9.15 -4.64
N GLU A 44 -8.82 10.20 -5.09
CA GLU A 44 -9.04 11.40 -4.29
C GLU A 44 -9.81 11.09 -3.02
N ASP A 45 -10.91 10.36 -3.15
CA ASP A 45 -11.76 10.02 -1.99
C ASP A 45 -11.00 9.17 -0.98
N PHE A 46 -10.28 8.15 -1.41
CA PHE A 46 -9.55 7.28 -0.49
C PHE A 46 -8.35 7.97 0.14
N MET A 47 -7.72 8.89 -0.57
CA MET A 47 -6.56 9.63 -0.04
C MET A 47 -6.95 10.74 0.94
N PHE A 48 -8.11 11.36 0.76
CA PHE A 48 -8.44 12.58 1.50
C PHE A 48 -9.74 12.52 2.28
N LYS A 49 -10.71 11.73 1.84
CA LYS A 49 -12.02 11.67 2.48
C LYS A 49 -12.14 10.47 3.42
N PHE A 50 -11.69 9.30 2.99
CA PHE A 50 -11.84 8.06 3.75
C PHE A 50 -10.58 7.65 4.49
N GLY A 51 -9.42 8.16 4.09
CA GLY A 51 -8.16 7.76 4.69
C GLY A 51 -7.01 8.69 4.34
N LYS A 52 -5.84 8.11 4.09
CA LYS A 52 -4.63 8.86 3.78
C LYS A 52 -3.73 8.06 2.83
N GLY A 53 -2.91 8.76 2.07
CA GLY A 53 -1.97 8.16 1.15
C GLY A 53 -0.56 8.72 1.31
N TRP A 54 0.42 7.93 0.88
CA TRP A 54 1.84 8.27 0.86
C TRP A 54 2.42 7.91 -0.49
N VAL A 55 3.45 8.65 -0.89
CA VAL A 55 4.18 8.36 -2.12
C VAL A 55 5.67 8.30 -1.84
N CYS A 56 6.36 7.53 -2.68
CA CYS A 56 7.83 7.57 -2.80
C CYS A 56 8.16 8.16 -4.15
N GLU A 57 9.05 9.14 -4.18
CA GLU A 57 9.49 9.71 -5.45
C GLU A 57 10.99 9.60 -5.62
N VAL A 58 11.42 9.48 -6.87
CA VAL A 58 12.80 9.50 -7.30
C VAL A 58 12.91 10.55 -8.39
N ASN A 59 13.79 11.56 -8.20
CA ASN A 59 13.94 12.65 -9.16
C ASN A 59 12.59 13.30 -9.52
N GLN A 60 11.76 13.54 -8.48
CA GLN A 60 10.44 14.19 -8.61
C GLN A 60 9.40 13.35 -9.37
N LYS A 61 9.69 12.06 -9.58
CA LYS A 61 8.75 11.14 -10.19
C LYS A 61 8.25 10.16 -9.14
N VAL A 62 6.93 9.99 -9.02
CA VAL A 62 6.33 9.01 -8.12
C VAL A 62 6.59 7.61 -8.65
N VAL A 63 7.21 6.77 -7.82
CA VAL A 63 7.56 5.39 -8.19
C VAL A 63 6.87 4.36 -7.29
N GLY A 64 6.16 4.79 -6.27
CA GLY A 64 5.40 3.91 -5.40
C GLY A 64 4.42 4.71 -4.56
N PHE A 65 3.38 4.02 -4.07
CA PHE A 65 2.39 4.68 -3.22
C PHE A 65 1.67 3.67 -2.34
N SER A 66 1.10 4.16 -1.23
CA SER A 66 0.25 3.39 -0.35
C SER A 66 -0.95 4.23 0.08
N ILE A 67 -2.11 3.60 0.23
CA ILE A 67 -3.34 4.27 0.65
C ILE A 67 -4.08 3.34 1.62
N VAL A 68 -4.52 3.88 2.76
CA VAL A 68 -5.34 3.13 3.73
C VAL A 68 -6.68 3.81 3.92
N ASP A 69 -7.72 3.00 4.02
CA ASP A 69 -9.10 3.42 4.23
C ASP A 69 -9.45 3.22 5.71
N LEU A 70 -9.74 4.32 6.42
CA LEU A 70 -10.15 4.27 7.82
C LEU A 70 -11.62 3.88 7.99
N LYS A 71 -12.42 4.07 6.95
CA LYS A 71 -13.86 3.80 7.04
C LYS A 71 -14.14 2.30 7.10
N LYS A 72 -13.42 1.52 6.29
CA LYS A 72 -13.56 0.07 6.24
C LYS A 72 -12.38 -0.67 6.85
N ASN A 73 -11.43 0.06 7.43
CA ASN A 73 -10.22 -0.52 8.05
C ASN A 73 -9.44 -1.39 7.07
N ASN A 74 -9.22 -0.86 5.88
CA ASN A 74 -8.73 -1.64 4.73
C ASN A 74 -7.51 -0.98 4.11
N ILE A 75 -6.49 -1.79 3.82
CA ILE A 75 -5.40 -1.34 2.96
C ILE A 75 -5.93 -1.32 1.54
N TRP A 76 -6.15 -0.12 1.02
CA TRP A 76 -6.75 0.06 -0.29
C TRP A 76 -5.75 -0.14 -1.42
N ALA A 77 -4.49 0.26 -1.20
CA ALA A 77 -3.45 0.14 -2.22
C ALA A 77 -2.06 0.19 -1.62
N LEU A 78 -1.14 -0.60 -2.20
CA LEU A 78 0.30 -0.53 -1.96
C LEU A 78 0.97 -1.05 -3.22
N PHE A 79 1.56 -0.16 -4.00
CA PHE A 79 2.16 -0.51 -5.29
C PHE A 79 3.50 0.17 -5.45
N VAL A 80 4.45 -0.55 -6.05
CA VAL A 80 5.77 -0.02 -6.44
C VAL A 80 5.99 -0.33 -7.90
N ASP A 81 6.42 0.69 -8.66
CA ASP A 81 6.78 0.50 -10.06
C ASP A 81 7.80 -0.63 -10.19
N PRO A 82 7.56 -1.64 -11.05
CA PRO A 82 8.48 -2.77 -11.18
C PRO A 82 9.93 -2.38 -11.48
N ALA A 83 10.15 -1.24 -12.14
CA ALA A 83 11.51 -0.75 -12.42
C ALA A 83 12.26 -0.34 -11.15
N PHE A 84 11.57 -0.18 -10.03
CA PHE A 84 12.15 0.27 -8.75
C PHE A 84 12.00 -0.75 -7.64
N GLU A 85 11.76 -2.00 -7.97
CA GLU A 85 11.64 -3.10 -6.99
C GLU A 85 12.96 -3.37 -6.27
N LYS A 86 12.86 -4.09 -5.15
CA LYS A 86 14.00 -4.59 -4.37
C LYS A 86 14.87 -3.47 -3.77
N GLN A 87 14.28 -2.29 -3.55
CA GLN A 87 14.98 -1.16 -2.93
C GLN A 87 14.38 -0.80 -1.57
N GLY A 88 13.47 -1.62 -1.05
CA GLY A 88 12.83 -1.37 0.24
C GLY A 88 11.69 -0.35 0.19
N ILE A 89 11.28 0.09 -0.97
CA ILE A 89 10.24 1.11 -1.13
C ILE A 89 8.90 0.62 -0.58
N GLY A 90 8.49 -0.61 -0.96
CA GLY A 90 7.24 -1.18 -0.49
C GLY A 90 7.16 -1.29 1.03
N LYS A 91 8.25 -1.74 1.65
CA LYS A 91 8.31 -1.88 3.11
C LYS A 91 8.20 -0.53 3.81
N LYS A 92 8.88 0.49 3.30
CA LYS A 92 8.83 1.82 3.88
C LYS A 92 7.44 2.45 3.75
N LEU A 93 6.83 2.34 2.57
CA LEU A 93 5.46 2.82 2.35
C LEU A 93 4.47 2.08 3.25
N HIS A 94 4.64 0.76 3.38
CA HIS A 94 3.83 -0.07 4.28
C HIS A 94 3.95 0.44 5.71
N ASP A 95 5.17 0.65 6.20
CA ASP A 95 5.39 1.04 7.59
C ASP A 95 4.82 2.44 7.89
N LEU A 96 5.02 3.40 6.98
CA LEU A 96 4.43 4.74 7.14
C LEU A 96 2.92 4.66 7.28
N MET A 97 2.29 3.87 6.41
CA MET A 97 0.84 3.70 6.39
C MET A 97 0.32 3.02 7.67
N ILE A 98 0.95 1.93 8.09
CA ILE A 98 0.51 1.15 9.25
C ILE A 98 0.72 1.93 10.53
N HIS A 99 1.85 2.64 10.68
CA HIS A 99 2.09 3.47 11.86
C HIS A 99 1.03 4.56 11.98
N TRP A 100 0.72 5.26 10.89
CA TRP A 100 -0.33 6.27 10.90
C TRP A 100 -1.69 5.65 11.23
N TYR A 101 -2.03 4.52 10.59
CA TYR A 101 -3.32 3.86 10.80
C TYR A 101 -3.56 3.59 12.29
N PHE A 102 -2.59 3.01 12.98
CA PHE A 102 -2.73 2.65 14.39
C PHE A 102 -2.59 3.83 15.34
N THR A 103 -2.28 5.04 14.85
CA THR A 103 -2.48 6.26 15.64
C THR A 103 -3.92 6.75 15.58
N GLN A 104 -4.67 6.34 14.55
CA GLN A 104 -6.04 6.78 14.32
C GLN A 104 -7.07 5.87 14.97
N THR A 105 -6.79 4.56 15.04
CA THR A 105 -7.73 3.56 15.54
C THR A 105 -6.98 2.33 16.03
N GLN A 106 -7.66 1.48 16.81
CA GLN A 106 -7.13 0.19 17.24
C GLN A 106 -7.87 -0.97 16.58
N HIS A 107 -8.69 -0.69 15.58
CA HIS A 107 -9.39 -1.75 14.85
C HIS A 107 -8.42 -2.59 14.02
N THR A 108 -8.71 -3.88 13.92
CA THR A 108 -7.96 -4.76 13.02
C THR A 108 -8.06 -4.24 11.59
N VAL A 109 -6.92 -4.12 10.93
CA VAL A 109 -6.85 -3.71 9.52
C VAL A 109 -6.76 -4.96 8.66
N TRP A 110 -7.36 -4.91 7.46
CA TRP A 110 -7.37 -6.05 6.56
C TRP A 110 -7.01 -5.62 5.15
N LEU A 111 -6.65 -6.61 4.33
CA LEU A 111 -6.44 -6.44 2.89
C LEU A 111 -6.76 -7.72 2.15
N GLY A 112 -7.06 -7.59 0.87
CA GLY A 112 -7.15 -8.71 -0.06
C GLY A 112 -6.05 -8.59 -1.09
N THR A 113 -5.46 -9.71 -1.48
CA THR A 113 -4.43 -9.73 -2.52
C THR A 113 -4.50 -11.02 -3.31
N ALA A 114 -4.04 -10.98 -4.56
CA ALA A 114 -4.04 -12.15 -5.42
C ALA A 114 -3.15 -13.25 -4.86
N PRO A 115 -3.59 -14.52 -4.90
CA PRO A 115 -2.77 -15.64 -4.43
C PRO A 115 -1.59 -15.87 -5.37
N ASN A 116 -0.52 -16.44 -4.82
CA ASN A 116 0.67 -16.84 -5.57
C ASN A 116 1.39 -15.66 -6.24
N THR A 117 1.33 -14.48 -5.61
CA THR A 117 1.98 -13.26 -6.09
C THR A 117 3.06 -12.82 -5.12
N ARG A 118 3.88 -11.86 -5.56
CA ARG A 118 4.86 -11.21 -4.69
C ARG A 118 4.18 -10.47 -3.54
N ALA A 119 3.01 -9.88 -3.80
CA ALA A 119 2.26 -9.17 -2.77
C ALA A 119 1.86 -10.11 -1.63
N GLU A 120 1.37 -11.31 -1.94
CA GLU A 120 1.02 -12.29 -0.92
C GLU A 120 2.23 -12.61 -0.04
N LYS A 121 3.38 -12.88 -0.67
CA LYS A 121 4.62 -13.17 0.07
C LYS A 121 5.08 -11.97 0.90
N PHE A 122 4.95 -10.78 0.35
CA PHE A 122 5.33 -9.54 1.02
C PHE A 122 4.54 -9.36 2.32
N TYR A 123 3.21 -9.51 2.27
CA TYR A 123 2.39 -9.31 3.46
C TYR A 123 2.64 -10.39 4.50
N ALA A 124 2.80 -11.64 4.08
CA ALA A 124 3.17 -12.72 4.99
C ALA A 124 4.49 -12.41 5.68
N HIS A 125 5.48 -11.93 4.95
CA HIS A 125 6.78 -11.56 5.49
C HIS A 125 6.70 -10.37 6.45
N CYS A 126 5.78 -9.44 6.20
CA CYS A 126 5.56 -8.29 7.09
C CYS A 126 4.80 -8.65 8.37
N GLY A 127 4.40 -9.90 8.54
CA GLY A 127 3.76 -10.36 9.78
C GLY A 127 2.24 -10.35 9.74
N TRP A 128 1.63 -10.12 8.59
CA TRP A 128 0.17 -10.22 8.45
C TRP A 128 -0.29 -11.66 8.57
N LYS A 129 -1.48 -11.87 9.12
CA LYS A 129 -2.06 -13.20 9.28
C LYS A 129 -2.98 -13.50 8.10
N ASN A 130 -2.72 -14.62 7.42
CA ASN A 130 -3.60 -15.15 6.39
C ASN A 130 -4.84 -15.75 7.07
N VAL A 131 -6.01 -15.19 6.77
CA VAL A 131 -7.27 -15.64 7.37
C VAL A 131 -8.18 -16.35 6.35
N GLY A 132 -7.65 -16.67 5.17
CA GLY A 132 -8.35 -17.48 4.17
C GLY A 132 -8.66 -16.71 2.90
N MET A 133 -9.49 -17.31 2.06
CA MET A 133 -9.87 -16.73 0.77
C MET A 133 -11.16 -15.93 0.92
N VAL A 134 -11.29 -14.86 0.15
CA VAL A 134 -12.55 -14.12 0.03
C VAL A 134 -13.24 -14.45 -1.29
N ASN A 135 -14.51 -14.02 -1.45
CA ASN A 135 -15.37 -14.45 -2.55
C ASN A 135 -14.81 -14.17 -3.95
N ASN A 136 -13.99 -13.15 -4.10
CA ASN A 136 -13.40 -12.80 -5.41
C ASN A 136 -12.12 -13.58 -5.73
N GLY A 137 -11.76 -14.59 -4.92
CA GLY A 137 -10.56 -15.38 -5.13
C GLY A 137 -9.29 -14.81 -4.54
N GLU A 138 -9.37 -13.69 -3.84
CA GLU A 138 -8.21 -13.11 -3.17
C GLU A 138 -7.95 -13.77 -1.81
N VAL A 139 -6.68 -13.75 -1.39
CA VAL A 139 -6.28 -14.11 -0.03
C VAL A 139 -6.54 -12.90 0.86
N LYS A 140 -7.17 -13.13 2.01
CA LYS A 140 -7.40 -12.07 3.01
C LYS A 140 -6.34 -12.13 4.09
N PHE A 141 -5.71 -11.01 4.36
CA PHE A 141 -4.77 -10.84 5.46
C PHE A 141 -5.32 -9.86 6.48
N GLU A 142 -4.98 -10.07 7.75
CA GLU A 142 -5.36 -9.17 8.83
C GLU A 142 -4.18 -8.85 9.72
N MET A 143 -4.18 -7.65 10.31
CA MET A 143 -3.25 -7.27 11.35
C MET A 143 -4.05 -6.60 12.48
N SER A 144 -4.02 -7.23 13.68
CA SER A 144 -4.65 -6.65 14.85
C SER A 144 -3.72 -5.61 15.48
N PHE A 145 -4.28 -4.74 16.33
CA PHE A 145 -3.45 -3.79 17.09
C PHE A 145 -2.44 -4.51 17.98
N GLU A 146 -2.83 -5.65 18.57
CA GLU A 146 -1.92 -6.45 19.38
C GLU A 146 -0.75 -7.01 18.56
N ASP A 147 -1.03 -7.53 17.37
CA ASP A 147 0.01 -8.00 16.46
C ASP A 147 0.93 -6.85 16.05
N TYR A 148 0.36 -5.69 15.75
CA TYR A 148 1.13 -4.50 15.40
C TYR A 148 2.11 -4.13 16.51
N LYS A 149 1.67 -4.12 17.77
CA LYS A 149 2.54 -3.77 18.89
C LYS A 149 3.69 -4.76 19.06
N LYS A 150 3.45 -6.05 18.75
CA LYS A 150 4.50 -7.08 18.80
C LYS A 150 5.50 -6.92 17.68
N LEU A 151 5.03 -6.56 16.48
CA LEU A 151 5.90 -6.37 15.32
C LEU A 151 6.74 -5.08 15.43
N TYR A 152 6.22 -4.07 16.09
CA TYR A 152 6.85 -2.75 16.22
C TYR A 152 6.87 -2.32 17.69
N PRO A 153 7.67 -3.00 18.55
CA PRO A 153 7.57 -2.82 19.99
C PRO A 153 8.00 -1.45 20.50
N HIS A 154 8.66 -0.65 19.67
CA HIS A 154 9.16 0.69 20.08
C HIS A 154 8.32 1.81 19.46
N ARG A 155 7.12 1.53 19.02
CA ARG A 155 6.21 2.51 18.43
C ARG A 155 5.04 2.85 19.33
#